data_8fbef9df31337171e5899a47f5723177
#
_entry.id   8fbef9df31337171e5899a47f5723177
#
_cell.length_a   1.000
_cell.length_b   1.000
_cell.length_c   1.000
_cell.angle_alpha   90.00
_cell.angle_beta   90.00
_cell.angle_gamma   90.00
#
_symmetry.space_group_name_H-M   'P 1'
#
loop_
_entity.id
_entity.type
_entity.pdbx_description
1 polymer ?
#
loop_
_entity_poly.entity_id
_entity_poly.type
_entity_poly.pdbx_seq_one_letter_code
_entity_poly.pdbx_strand_id
1 'polypeptide(L)'
;SVEDSRALTRASKRLLNNDYGSETDEKDNDISDTTRSSIEAFVTTYNNAIDSSKTTDSHDTKRYLKQLKSLTSKYSSELSEIGITVERSGKLTVNEDLLKTANNSKVRKIFSPDQEYSKKAYSICSKFNNSVRDDIVSQINGKGLHINIAL
;
A
#
# COMPACT_ATOMS: atom_id res chain seq x y z
N SER A 1 11.27 3.62 7.51
CA SER A 1 11.26 3.20 8.90
C SER A 1 10.42 1.93 9.11
N VAL A 2 10.68 1.23 10.19
CA VAL A 2 9.92 0.02 10.56
C VAL A 2 8.45 0.35 10.72
N GLU A 3 8.14 1.48 11.32
CA GLU A 3 6.76 1.91 11.54
C GLU A 3 6.04 2.15 10.22
N ASP A 4 6.70 2.79 9.25
CA ASP A 4 6.11 3.07 7.94
C ASP A 4 5.85 1.78 7.16
N SER A 5 6.80 0.84 7.17
CA SER A 5 6.62 -0.44 6.48
C SER A 5 5.51 -1.28 7.11
N ARG A 6 5.44 -1.28 8.42
CA ARG A 6 4.41 -1.99 9.16
C ARG A 6 3.03 -1.37 8.95
N ALA A 7 2.95 -0.05 8.98
CA ALA A 7 1.71 0.68 8.75
C ALA A 7 1.18 0.44 7.33
N LEU A 8 2.05 0.47 6.33
CA LEU A 8 1.65 0.18 4.94
C LEU A 8 1.16 -1.26 4.79
N THR A 9 1.85 -2.22 5.40
CA THR A 9 1.44 -3.63 5.33
C THR A 9 0.07 -3.83 5.98
N ARG A 10 -0.18 -3.21 7.13
CA ARG A 10 -1.49 -3.27 7.79
C ARG A 10 -2.59 -2.63 6.95
N ALA A 11 -2.31 -1.47 6.36
CA ALA A 11 -3.27 -0.77 5.53
C ALA A 11 -3.60 -1.56 4.27
N SER A 12 -2.60 -2.17 3.63
CA SER A 12 -2.81 -3.02 2.45
C SER A 12 -3.62 -4.27 2.80
N LYS A 13 -3.38 -4.86 3.97
CA LYS A 13 -4.17 -6.00 4.45
C LYS A 13 -5.60 -5.61 4.76
N ARG A 14 -5.81 -4.48 5.42
CA ARG A 14 -7.14 -3.95 5.70
C ARG A 14 -7.92 -3.71 4.41
N LEU A 15 -7.25 -3.16 3.40
CA LEU A 15 -7.84 -2.90 2.10
C LEU A 15 -8.19 -4.21 1.38
N LEU A 16 -7.32 -5.22 1.48
CA LEU A 16 -7.55 -6.55 0.93
C LEU A 16 -8.77 -7.23 1.56
N ASN A 17 -8.95 -7.08 2.87
CA ASN A 17 -10.00 -7.74 3.65
C ASN A 17 -11.28 -6.89 3.77
N ASN A 18 -11.29 -5.70 3.19
CA ASN A 18 -12.46 -4.83 3.23
C ASN A 18 -13.64 -5.48 2.49
N ASP A 19 -14.85 -5.21 2.97
CA ASP A 19 -16.05 -5.70 2.32
C ASP A 19 -16.45 -4.74 1.18
N TYR A 20 -16.29 -5.21 -0.05
CA TYR A 20 -16.67 -4.47 -1.25
C TYR A 20 -18.05 -4.87 -1.79
N GLY A 21 -18.76 -5.72 -1.07
CA GLY A 21 -19.97 -6.32 -1.58
C GLY A 21 -19.69 -7.42 -2.62
N SER A 22 -20.75 -7.93 -3.24
CA SER A 22 -20.63 -8.98 -4.25
C SER A 22 -20.90 -8.45 -5.66
N GLU A 23 -20.42 -9.17 -6.67
CA GLU A 23 -20.68 -8.86 -8.08
C GLU A 23 -22.19 -8.92 -8.43
N THR A 24 -22.96 -9.58 -7.60
CA THR A 24 -24.41 -9.67 -7.77
C THR A 24 -25.18 -8.49 -7.20
N ASP A 25 -24.51 -7.59 -6.48
CA ASP A 25 -25.09 -6.32 -6.05
C ASP A 25 -25.14 -5.39 -7.27
N GLU A 26 -26.26 -5.46 -7.99
CA GLU A 26 -26.48 -4.75 -9.26
C GLU A 26 -26.60 -3.24 -9.14
N LYS A 27 -26.50 -2.69 -7.93
CA LYS A 27 -26.57 -1.25 -7.75
C LYS A 27 -25.20 -0.64 -7.79
N ASP A 28 -24.98 0.21 -8.78
CA ASP A 28 -23.82 1.11 -8.85
C ASP A 28 -23.92 2.13 -7.71
N ASN A 29 -23.64 1.68 -6.51
CA ASN A 29 -23.61 2.53 -5.34
C ASN A 29 -22.21 3.15 -5.18
N ASP A 30 -22.21 4.33 -4.56
CA ASP A 30 -20.96 4.92 -4.08
C ASP A 30 -20.32 4.01 -3.03
N ILE A 31 -19.02 4.10 -2.89
CA ILE A 31 -18.32 3.34 -1.86
C ILE A 31 -18.81 3.72 -0.46
N SER A 32 -18.73 2.77 0.47
CA SER A 32 -19.03 3.02 1.88
C SER A 32 -17.96 3.91 2.53
N ASP A 33 -18.32 4.51 3.66
CA ASP A 33 -17.36 5.28 4.47
C ASP A 33 -16.19 4.40 4.94
N THR A 34 -16.45 3.14 5.26
CA THR A 34 -15.41 2.19 5.66
C THR A 34 -14.44 1.90 4.53
N THR A 35 -14.95 1.68 3.32
CA THR A 35 -14.11 1.49 2.13
C THR A 35 -13.26 2.73 1.86
N ARG A 36 -13.86 3.91 1.91
CA ARG A 36 -13.13 5.17 1.72
C ARG A 36 -12.02 5.33 2.74
N SER A 37 -12.32 5.09 4.01
CA SER A 37 -11.33 5.17 5.10
C SER A 37 -10.17 4.20 4.89
N SER A 38 -10.45 2.99 4.42
CA SER A 38 -9.41 1.99 4.12
C SER A 38 -8.51 2.44 2.96
N ILE A 39 -9.09 3.03 1.92
CA ILE A 39 -8.32 3.57 0.79
C ILE A 39 -7.46 4.74 1.24
N GLU A 40 -8.00 5.67 2.02
CA GLU A 40 -7.26 6.82 2.52
C GLU A 40 -6.08 6.40 3.41
N ALA A 41 -6.28 5.40 4.26
CA ALA A 41 -5.20 4.85 5.09
C ALA A 41 -4.10 4.21 4.23
N PHE A 42 -4.48 3.50 3.18
CA PHE A 42 -3.51 2.93 2.24
C PHE A 42 -2.71 4.03 1.55
N VAL A 43 -3.36 5.06 1.04
CA VAL A 43 -2.69 6.18 0.37
C VAL A 43 -1.70 6.89 1.31
N THR A 44 -2.12 7.19 2.52
CA THR A 44 -1.27 7.85 3.51
C THR A 44 -0.02 7.02 3.83
N THR A 45 -0.21 5.75 4.12
CA THR A 45 0.91 4.86 4.46
C THR A 45 1.81 4.57 3.26
N TYR A 46 1.24 4.48 2.06
CA TYR A 46 1.97 4.37 0.81
C TYR A 46 2.92 5.58 0.62
N ASN A 47 2.39 6.77 0.76
CA ASN A 47 3.17 8.00 0.61
C ASN A 47 4.28 8.10 1.67
N ASN A 48 3.99 7.73 2.90
CA ASN A 48 4.99 7.73 3.97
C ASN A 48 6.13 6.74 3.68
N ALA A 49 5.80 5.56 3.15
CA ALA A 49 6.81 4.57 2.76
C ALA A 49 7.70 5.09 1.63
N ILE A 50 7.13 5.78 0.65
CA ILE A 50 7.92 6.38 -0.44
C ILE A 50 8.87 7.43 0.11
N ASP A 51 8.41 8.28 1.01
CA ASP A 51 9.28 9.29 1.64
C ASP A 51 10.39 8.64 2.46
N SER A 52 10.09 7.61 3.22
CA SER A 52 11.10 6.87 3.99
C SER A 52 12.15 6.22 3.10
N SER A 53 11.79 5.79 1.89
CA SER A 53 12.72 5.16 0.97
C SER A 53 13.83 6.09 0.50
N LYS A 54 13.61 7.40 0.57
CA LYS A 54 14.58 8.40 0.15
C LYS A 54 15.78 8.49 1.10
N THR A 55 15.63 8.03 2.34
CA THR A 55 16.64 8.10 3.38
C THR A 55 17.26 6.75 3.73
N THR A 56 16.78 5.68 3.12
CA THR A 56 17.36 4.35 3.36
C THR A 56 18.53 4.06 2.45
N ASP A 57 19.53 3.35 2.97
CA ASP A 57 20.67 2.82 2.19
C ASP A 57 20.41 1.40 1.69
N SER A 58 19.30 0.78 2.11
CA SER A 58 19.00 -0.60 1.77
C SER A 58 18.60 -0.75 0.30
N HIS A 59 19.36 -1.54 -0.43
CA HIS A 59 19.09 -1.89 -1.82
C HIS A 59 17.77 -2.66 -1.99
N ASP A 60 17.52 -3.61 -1.10
CA ASP A 60 16.31 -4.44 -1.15
C ASP A 60 15.07 -3.63 -0.85
N THR A 61 15.14 -2.76 0.16
CA THR A 61 14.03 -1.86 0.50
C THR A 61 13.67 -0.97 -0.69
N LYS A 62 14.66 -0.34 -1.31
CA LYS A 62 14.46 0.51 -2.49
C LYS A 62 13.85 -0.28 -3.65
N ARG A 63 14.29 -1.51 -3.85
CA ARG A 63 13.80 -2.38 -4.92
C ARG A 63 12.31 -2.71 -4.74
N TYR A 64 11.89 -3.07 -3.54
CA TYR A 64 10.49 -3.38 -3.29
C TYR A 64 9.59 -2.17 -3.47
N LEU A 65 10.01 -1.00 -3.02
CA LEU A 65 9.23 0.22 -3.22
C LEU A 65 9.20 0.63 -4.70
N LYS A 66 10.27 0.40 -5.44
CA LYS A 66 10.27 0.59 -6.89
C LYS A 66 9.28 -0.35 -7.58
N GLN A 67 9.23 -1.60 -7.16
CA GLN A 67 8.25 -2.57 -7.67
C GLN A 67 6.82 -2.12 -7.37
N LEU A 68 6.58 -1.63 -6.17
CA LEU A 68 5.26 -1.13 -5.78
C LEU A 68 4.84 0.08 -6.62
N LYS A 69 5.75 1.03 -6.83
CA LYS A 69 5.50 2.19 -7.68
C LYS A 69 5.21 1.79 -9.12
N SER A 70 5.96 0.85 -9.67
CA SER A 70 5.76 0.34 -11.03
C SER A 70 4.41 -0.36 -11.16
N LEU A 71 4.05 -1.18 -10.18
CA LEU A 71 2.75 -1.84 -10.16
C LEU A 71 1.61 -0.82 -10.13
N THR A 72 1.71 0.16 -9.24
CA THR A 72 0.67 1.19 -9.09
C THR A 72 0.52 2.03 -10.36
N SER A 73 1.63 2.34 -11.04
CA SER A 73 1.60 3.08 -12.31
C SER A 73 0.82 2.37 -13.40
N LYS A 74 0.81 1.05 -13.42
CA LYS A 74 0.02 0.28 -14.38
C LYS A 74 -1.49 0.49 -14.21
N TYR A 75 -1.90 0.88 -13.02
CA TYR A 75 -3.32 1.10 -12.69
C TYR A 75 -3.68 2.58 -12.60
N SER A 76 -2.82 3.45 -13.14
CA SER A 76 -3.03 4.90 -13.03
C SER A 76 -4.35 5.37 -13.63
N SER A 77 -4.77 4.79 -14.75
CA SER A 77 -6.06 5.13 -15.39
C SER A 77 -7.23 4.72 -14.51
N GLU A 78 -7.23 3.47 -14.02
CA GLU A 78 -8.29 2.94 -13.17
C GLU A 78 -8.35 3.71 -11.83
N LEU A 79 -7.20 4.03 -11.25
CA LEU A 79 -7.11 4.81 -10.04
C LEU A 79 -7.64 6.24 -10.24
N SER A 80 -7.32 6.85 -11.38
CA SER A 80 -7.81 8.18 -11.71
C SER A 80 -9.34 8.23 -11.77
N GLU A 81 -9.97 7.18 -12.28
CA GLU A 81 -11.43 7.09 -12.37
C GLU A 81 -12.11 7.13 -10.99
N ILE A 82 -11.42 6.75 -9.94
CA ILE A 82 -11.95 6.75 -8.57
C ILE A 82 -11.39 7.88 -7.71
N GLY A 83 -10.71 8.84 -8.32
CA GLY A 83 -10.22 10.04 -7.63
C GLY A 83 -8.81 9.92 -7.07
N ILE A 84 -8.04 8.91 -7.46
CA ILE A 84 -6.65 8.72 -7.03
C ILE A 84 -5.71 8.99 -8.20
N THR A 85 -4.85 9.99 -8.06
CA THR A 85 -3.87 10.35 -9.07
C THR A 85 -2.50 9.80 -8.69
N VAL A 86 -1.85 9.12 -9.63
CA VAL A 86 -0.46 8.69 -9.48
C VAL A 86 0.45 9.82 -9.93
N GLU A 87 1.18 10.42 -8.99
CA GLU A 87 2.06 11.54 -9.27
C GLU A 87 3.39 11.07 -9.90
N ARG A 88 4.10 11.99 -10.51
CA ARG A 88 5.40 11.72 -11.12
C ARG A 88 6.42 11.20 -10.09
N SER A 89 6.31 11.65 -8.85
CA SER A 89 7.14 11.16 -7.73
C SER A 89 6.87 9.70 -7.36
N GLY A 90 5.77 9.13 -7.86
CA GLY A 90 5.26 7.85 -7.44
C GLY A 90 4.28 7.92 -6.28
N LYS A 91 4.15 9.06 -5.62
CA LYS A 91 3.16 9.26 -4.57
C LYS A 91 1.75 9.31 -5.15
N LEU A 92 0.77 9.14 -4.28
CA LEU A 92 -0.64 9.18 -4.64
C LEU A 92 -1.29 10.43 -4.07
N THR A 93 -2.19 11.04 -4.84
CA THR A 93 -3.00 12.18 -4.42
C THR A 93 -4.46 11.80 -4.51
N VAL A 94 -5.24 12.14 -3.50
CA VAL A 94 -6.67 11.84 -3.46
C VAL A 94 -7.48 13.11 -3.70
N ASN A 95 -8.41 13.03 -4.65
CA ASN A 95 -9.49 14.00 -4.75
C ASN A 95 -10.63 13.49 -3.88
N GLU A 96 -10.84 14.12 -2.72
CA GLU A 96 -11.78 13.64 -1.71
C GLU A 96 -13.23 13.59 -2.23
N ASP A 97 -13.64 14.58 -3.01
CA ASP A 97 -14.99 14.63 -3.56
C ASP A 97 -15.23 13.49 -4.56
N LEU A 98 -14.27 13.23 -5.43
CA LEU A 98 -14.37 12.12 -6.38
C LEU A 98 -14.31 10.77 -5.69
N LEU A 99 -13.45 10.61 -4.69
CA LEU A 99 -13.35 9.34 -3.97
C LEU A 99 -14.65 9.06 -3.19
N LYS A 100 -15.22 10.04 -2.55
CA LYS A 100 -16.45 9.91 -1.77
C LYS A 100 -17.61 9.37 -2.60
N THR A 101 -17.71 9.77 -3.86
CA THR A 101 -18.77 9.35 -4.79
C THR A 101 -18.28 8.32 -5.81
N ALA A 102 -17.13 7.71 -5.57
CA ALA A 102 -16.61 6.71 -6.47
C ALA A 102 -17.53 5.49 -6.56
N ASN A 103 -17.63 4.95 -7.75
CA ASN A 103 -18.43 3.77 -8.02
C ASN A 103 -17.83 2.55 -7.34
N ASN A 104 -18.61 1.88 -6.50
CA ASN A 104 -18.15 0.73 -5.73
C ASN A 104 -17.64 -0.41 -6.63
N SER A 105 -18.28 -0.64 -7.77
CA SER A 105 -17.83 -1.67 -8.72
C SER A 105 -16.44 -1.39 -9.27
N LYS A 106 -16.12 -0.14 -9.57
CA LYS A 106 -14.79 0.27 -10.03
C LYS A 106 -13.74 0.07 -8.94
N VAL A 107 -14.07 0.44 -7.71
CA VAL A 107 -13.19 0.24 -6.56
C VAL A 107 -12.93 -1.24 -6.31
N ARG A 108 -13.97 -2.06 -6.35
CA ARG A 108 -13.86 -3.51 -6.19
C ARG A 108 -12.92 -4.13 -7.22
N LYS A 109 -13.00 -3.71 -8.47
CA LYS A 109 -12.16 -4.22 -9.56
C LYS A 109 -10.68 -3.92 -9.40
N ILE A 110 -10.32 -2.98 -8.55
CA ILE A 110 -8.92 -2.67 -8.24
C ILE A 110 -8.48 -3.38 -6.96
N PHE A 111 -9.28 -3.28 -5.90
CA PHE A 111 -8.85 -3.54 -4.53
C PHE A 111 -9.36 -4.84 -3.92
N SER A 112 -10.35 -5.50 -4.50
CA SER A 112 -10.85 -6.75 -3.90
C SER A 112 -9.79 -7.85 -3.89
N PRO A 113 -9.91 -8.86 -3.00
CA PRO A 113 -8.84 -9.85 -2.79
C PRO A 113 -8.51 -10.71 -4.00
N ASP A 114 -9.44 -10.86 -4.94
CA ASP A 114 -9.24 -11.64 -6.15
C ASP A 114 -8.59 -10.83 -7.29
N GLN A 115 -8.38 -9.53 -7.09
CA GLN A 115 -7.80 -8.67 -8.11
C GLN A 115 -6.27 -8.66 -8.05
N GLU A 116 -5.64 -8.55 -9.21
CA GLU A 116 -4.19 -8.60 -9.37
C GLU A 116 -3.49 -7.50 -8.56
N TYR A 117 -4.00 -6.25 -8.64
CA TYR A 117 -3.35 -5.14 -7.95
C TYR A 117 -3.26 -5.38 -6.45
N SER A 118 -4.37 -5.70 -5.80
CA SER A 118 -4.38 -5.86 -4.35
C SER A 118 -3.53 -7.03 -3.87
N LYS A 119 -3.56 -8.15 -4.58
CA LYS A 119 -2.72 -9.31 -4.25
C LYS A 119 -1.24 -8.98 -4.36
N LYS A 120 -0.83 -8.39 -5.47
CA LYS A 120 0.57 -8.05 -5.72
C LYS A 120 1.05 -6.93 -4.80
N ALA A 121 0.23 -5.92 -4.58
CA ALA A 121 0.56 -4.83 -3.67
C ALA A 121 0.78 -5.35 -2.25
N TYR A 122 -0.11 -6.19 -1.75
CA TYR A 122 0.06 -6.78 -0.41
C TYR A 122 1.32 -7.63 -0.33
N SER A 123 1.59 -8.44 -1.33
CA SER A 123 2.81 -9.26 -1.38
C SER A 123 4.07 -8.41 -1.34
N ILE A 124 4.12 -7.34 -2.14
CA ILE A 124 5.27 -6.42 -2.17
C ILE A 124 5.41 -5.69 -0.82
N CYS A 125 4.32 -5.22 -0.25
CA CYS A 125 4.33 -4.55 1.05
C CYS A 125 4.87 -5.47 2.16
N SER A 126 4.49 -6.74 2.15
CA SER A 126 4.99 -7.73 3.10
C SER A 126 6.48 -7.96 2.96
N LYS A 127 6.97 -8.08 1.73
CA LYS A 127 8.40 -8.22 1.45
C LYS A 127 9.19 -6.98 1.85
N PHE A 128 8.63 -5.80 1.60
CA PHE A 128 9.21 -4.55 2.05
C PHE A 128 9.32 -4.50 3.57
N ASN A 129 8.26 -4.85 4.28
CA ASN A 129 8.27 -4.89 5.74
C ASN A 129 9.33 -5.86 6.28
N ASN A 130 9.45 -7.04 5.70
CA ASN A 130 10.46 -8.02 6.09
C ASN A 130 11.87 -7.50 5.81
N SER A 131 12.08 -6.85 4.67
CA SER A 131 13.37 -6.26 4.30
C SER A 131 13.81 -5.19 5.30
N VAL A 132 12.92 -4.29 5.70
CA VAL A 132 13.23 -3.25 6.70
C VAL A 132 13.60 -3.88 8.05
N ARG A 133 12.90 -4.91 8.47
CA ARG A 133 13.20 -5.63 9.72
C ARG A 133 14.57 -6.31 9.66
N ASP A 134 14.88 -6.97 8.55
CA ASP A 134 16.17 -7.64 8.34
C ASP A 134 17.32 -6.64 8.34
N ASP A 135 17.15 -5.47 7.73
CA ASP A 135 18.17 -4.41 7.73
C ASP A 135 18.47 -3.92 9.13
N ILE A 136 17.45 -3.79 9.98
CA ILE A 136 17.65 -3.36 11.36
C ILE A 136 18.41 -4.41 12.15
N VAL A 137 18.09 -5.69 11.98
CA VAL A 137 18.83 -6.80 12.61
C VAL A 137 20.28 -6.80 12.16
N SER A 138 20.54 -6.60 10.86
CA SER A 138 21.89 -6.51 10.32
C SER A 138 22.70 -5.35 10.90
N GLN A 139 22.09 -4.19 11.07
CA GLN A 139 22.72 -3.01 11.68
C GLN A 139 23.08 -3.26 13.14
N ILE A 140 22.21 -3.90 13.89
CA ILE A 140 22.45 -4.26 15.29
C ILE A 140 23.64 -5.20 15.38
N ASN A 141 23.70 -6.24 14.55
CA ASN A 141 24.76 -7.23 14.54
C ASN A 141 26.10 -6.63 14.04
N GLY A 142 26.04 -5.77 13.03
CA GLY A 142 27.22 -5.15 12.43
C GLY A 142 27.90 -4.11 13.32
N LYS A 143 27.22 -3.57 14.31
CA LYS A 143 27.79 -2.61 15.27
C LYS A 143 28.45 -3.28 16.47
N GLY A 144 28.59 -4.60 16.49
CA GLY A 144 29.19 -5.31 17.60
C GLY A 144 28.38 -5.21 18.89
N LEU A 145 27.13 -4.82 18.80
CA LEU A 145 26.24 -4.85 19.92
C LEU A 145 25.97 -6.32 20.23
N HIS A 146 26.68 -6.83 21.24
CA HIS A 146 26.40 -8.14 21.80
C HIS A 146 25.06 -8.06 22.51
N ILE A 147 24.03 -7.85 21.75
CA ILE A 147 22.72 -8.20 22.19
C ILE A 147 22.71 -9.71 22.12
N ASN A 148 22.91 -10.31 23.26
CA ASN A 148 22.62 -11.71 23.42
C ASN A 148 21.12 -11.82 23.24
N ILE A 149 20.68 -11.78 22.03
CA ILE A 149 19.33 -12.19 21.68
C ILE A 149 19.40 -13.69 21.85
N ALA A 150 19.27 -14.16 23.08
CA ALA A 150 18.97 -15.53 23.34
C ALA A 150 17.62 -15.79 22.74
N LEU A 151 17.70 -16.16 21.55
CA LEU A 151 16.54 -16.59 20.83
C LEU A 151 16.18 -18.01 21.28
#